data_570a1051475515b816a3652847a1f102
#
_entry.id   570a1051475515b816a3652847a1f102
#
_cell.length_a   1.000
_cell.length_b   1.000
_cell.length_c   1.000
_cell.angle_alpha   90.00
_cell.angle_beta   90.00
_cell.angle_gamma   90.00
#
_symmetry.space_group_name_H-M   'P 1'
#
loop_
_entity.id
_entity.type
_entity.pdbx_description
1 polymer ?
#
loop_
_entity_poly.entity_id
_entity_poly.type
_entity_poly.pdbx_seq_one_letter_code
_entity_poly.pdbx_strand_id
1 'polypeptide(L)'
;MLDKVTQIETIKYDRDVSYSYAASRLSTHWTNHNMAWSDFMQKLAQTVRTKEDLTEYNKMSKSEQADIKDVGGFVGGYLKEGKRRAGQVMNRSMLTLDIDYAAQDMTDILSMFYDFAYCLYSTHKHREISPRLRLVIPLKRNVNADEYEAIGRKVADIVGMDYFDDTTYQPHR
;
A
#
# COMPACT_ATOMS: atom_id res chain seq x y z
N MET A 1 21.87 15.13 -2.60
CA MET A 1 20.53 15.56 -2.99
C MET A 1 19.66 15.42 -1.75
N LEU A 2 19.20 16.54 -1.19
CA LEU A 2 18.36 16.52 0.01
C LEU A 2 17.00 15.94 -0.39
N ASP A 3 16.59 14.88 0.32
CA ASP A 3 15.23 14.36 0.22
C ASP A 3 14.24 15.52 0.44
N LYS A 4 13.50 15.88 -0.59
CA LYS A 4 12.37 16.79 -0.43
C LYS A 4 11.37 16.08 0.49
N VAL A 5 11.41 16.40 1.78
CA VAL A 5 10.30 16.11 2.68
C VAL A 5 9.11 16.88 2.10
N THR A 6 8.20 16.17 1.48
CA THR A 6 6.93 16.74 1.02
C THR A 6 6.24 17.27 2.27
N GLN A 7 6.01 18.59 2.33
CA GLN A 7 5.20 19.16 3.40
C GLN A 7 3.84 18.47 3.35
N ILE A 8 3.50 17.78 4.43
CA ILE A 8 2.15 17.23 4.59
C ILE A 8 1.25 18.44 4.80
N GLU A 9 0.48 18.80 3.79
CA GLU A 9 -0.56 19.83 3.92
C GLU A 9 -1.53 19.43 5.03
N THR A 10 -2.04 20.42 5.75
CA THR A 10 -3.01 20.17 6.82
C THR A 10 -4.24 19.48 6.25
N ILE A 11 -4.48 18.25 6.69
CA ILE A 11 -5.61 17.45 6.22
C ILE A 11 -6.90 18.00 6.79
N LYS A 12 -7.82 18.45 5.93
CA LYS A 12 -9.07 19.08 6.33
C LYS A 12 -9.99 18.12 7.12
N TYR A 13 -9.97 16.83 6.81
CA TYR A 13 -10.80 15.79 7.42
C TYR A 13 -9.92 14.60 7.78
N ASP A 14 -9.19 14.73 8.87
CA ASP A 14 -8.39 13.63 9.40
C ASP A 14 -9.28 12.68 10.19
N ARG A 15 -9.36 11.43 9.76
CA ARG A 15 -10.16 10.38 10.42
C ARG A 15 -9.26 9.24 10.87
N ASP A 16 -9.74 8.50 11.85
CA ASP A 16 -9.10 7.25 12.23
C ASP A 16 -9.24 6.20 11.12
N VAL A 17 -8.15 5.53 10.83
CA VAL A 17 -8.07 4.37 9.95
C VAL A 17 -7.70 3.13 10.76
N SER A 18 -8.30 2.00 10.40
CA SER A 18 -7.95 0.70 10.97
C SER A 18 -6.95 -0.01 10.07
N TYR A 19 -5.98 -0.70 10.68
CA TYR A 19 -5.05 -1.55 9.92
C TYR A 19 -4.58 -2.72 10.78
N SER A 20 -4.16 -3.79 10.13
CA SER A 20 -3.47 -4.90 10.77
C SER A 20 -2.01 -4.90 10.35
N TYR A 21 -1.11 -5.12 11.28
CA TYR A 21 0.34 -5.10 11.05
C TYR A 21 0.99 -6.40 11.53
N ALA A 22 2.04 -6.81 10.82
CA ALA A 22 2.97 -7.84 11.27
C ALA A 22 4.40 -7.49 10.80
N ALA A 23 5.40 -7.94 11.56
CA ALA A 23 6.81 -7.69 11.28
C ALA A 23 7.37 -8.50 10.09
N SER A 24 6.61 -9.50 9.62
CA SER A 24 6.98 -10.33 8.45
C SER A 24 5.74 -10.78 7.70
N ARG A 25 5.87 -10.94 6.38
CA ARG A 25 4.84 -11.54 5.51
C ARG A 25 4.51 -12.99 5.91
N LEU A 26 5.45 -13.66 6.58
CA LEU A 26 5.31 -15.04 7.06
C LEU A 26 4.68 -15.14 8.46
N SER A 27 4.38 -14.01 9.10
CA SER A 27 3.77 -14.00 10.43
C SER A 27 2.42 -14.71 10.40
N THR A 28 2.22 -15.61 11.35
CA THR A 28 0.97 -16.35 11.53
C THR A 28 -0.09 -15.56 12.27
N HIS A 29 0.33 -14.47 12.92
CA HIS A 29 -0.55 -13.57 13.66
C HIS A 29 -0.25 -12.10 13.32
N TRP A 30 -1.30 -11.35 13.01
CA TRP A 30 -1.30 -9.92 12.68
C TRP A 30 -2.08 -9.16 13.75
N THR A 31 -1.54 -8.05 14.23
CA THR A 31 -2.17 -7.24 15.28
C THR A 31 -2.98 -6.11 14.68
N ASN A 32 -4.21 -5.95 15.13
CA ASN A 32 -5.12 -4.89 14.71
C ASN A 32 -4.83 -3.59 15.47
N HIS A 33 -4.79 -2.47 14.76
CA HIS A 33 -4.48 -1.12 15.25
C HIS A 33 -5.42 -0.08 14.65
N ASN A 34 -5.55 1.06 15.36
CA ASN A 34 -6.14 2.30 14.84
C ASN A 34 -5.14 3.45 15.00
N MET A 35 -5.19 4.39 14.10
CA MET A 35 -4.54 5.70 14.24
C MET A 35 -5.18 6.71 13.29
N ALA A 36 -4.92 8.01 13.49
CA ALA A 36 -5.30 9.04 12.56
C ALA A 36 -4.67 8.79 11.18
N TRP A 37 -5.36 9.14 10.10
CA TRP A 37 -4.83 9.00 8.75
C TRP A 37 -3.53 9.78 8.56
N SER A 38 -3.44 11.00 9.13
CA SER A 38 -2.22 11.82 9.12
C SER A 38 -1.02 11.09 9.74
N ASP A 39 -1.21 10.44 10.90
CA ASP A 39 -0.16 9.67 11.57
C ASP A 39 0.23 8.44 10.75
N PHE A 40 -0.75 7.77 10.13
CA PHE A 40 -0.50 6.64 9.25
C PHE A 40 0.33 7.04 8.02
N MET A 41 0.04 8.19 7.41
CA MET A 41 0.84 8.73 6.31
C MET A 41 2.27 9.05 6.74
N GLN A 42 2.46 9.69 7.92
CA GLN A 42 3.80 9.95 8.46
C GLN A 42 4.59 8.66 8.66
N LYS A 43 3.93 7.60 9.13
CA LYS A 43 4.53 6.27 9.26
C LYS A 43 4.94 5.69 7.90
N LEU A 44 4.11 5.82 6.87
CA LEU A 44 4.43 5.37 5.51
C LEU A 44 5.55 6.19 4.85
N ALA A 45 5.70 7.47 5.21
CA ALA A 45 6.76 8.34 4.71
C ALA A 45 8.15 7.94 5.22
N GLN A 46 8.24 7.12 6.27
CA GLN A 46 9.51 6.62 6.78
C GLN A 46 10.10 5.59 5.82
N THR A 47 11.15 5.97 5.11
CA THR A 47 11.81 5.08 4.15
C THR A 47 12.53 3.95 4.88
N VAL A 48 12.19 2.72 4.54
CA VAL A 48 12.94 1.52 4.97
C VAL A 48 13.91 1.14 3.85
N ARG A 49 15.21 1.11 4.15
CA ARG A 49 16.25 0.71 3.20
C ARG A 49 16.89 -0.59 3.66
N THR A 50 17.17 -1.48 2.70
CA THR A 50 17.98 -2.68 2.92
C THR A 50 19.45 -2.36 2.68
N LYS A 51 20.38 -3.25 3.08
CA LYS A 51 21.83 -3.03 3.00
C LYS A 51 22.40 -3.32 1.63
N GLU A 52 21.72 -4.17 0.88
CA GLU A 52 22.16 -4.68 -0.41
C GLU A 52 22.04 -3.61 -1.49
N ASP A 53 23.07 -3.48 -2.32
CA ASP A 53 22.97 -2.67 -3.52
C ASP A 53 22.14 -3.37 -4.61
N LEU A 54 21.80 -2.63 -5.66
CA LEU A 54 20.95 -3.14 -6.75
C LEU A 54 21.62 -4.30 -7.51
N THR A 55 22.94 -4.28 -7.65
CA THR A 55 23.68 -5.31 -8.38
C THR A 55 23.69 -6.62 -7.60
N GLU A 56 23.90 -6.53 -6.29
CA GLU A 56 23.84 -7.66 -5.36
C GLU A 56 22.43 -8.25 -5.35
N TYR A 57 21.41 -7.40 -5.15
CA TYR A 57 20.01 -7.83 -5.11
C TYR A 57 19.58 -8.55 -6.40
N ASN A 58 20.01 -8.08 -7.58
CA ASN A 58 19.61 -8.69 -8.85
C ASN A 58 20.26 -10.07 -9.11
N LYS A 59 21.39 -10.39 -8.43
CA LYS A 59 22.06 -11.70 -8.50
C LYS A 59 21.41 -12.74 -7.59
N MET A 60 20.60 -12.31 -6.64
CA MET A 60 19.97 -13.19 -5.66
C MET A 60 18.84 -14.01 -6.27
N SER A 61 18.61 -15.19 -5.72
CA SER A 61 17.43 -16.00 -6.02
C SER A 61 16.14 -15.26 -5.64
N LYS A 62 15.01 -15.68 -6.23
CA LYS A 62 13.69 -15.11 -5.89
C LYS A 62 13.34 -15.26 -4.40
N SER A 63 13.81 -16.33 -3.74
CA SER A 63 13.60 -16.54 -2.30
C SER A 63 14.37 -15.51 -1.49
N GLU A 64 15.69 -15.36 -1.74
CA GLU A 64 16.54 -14.37 -1.04
C GLU A 64 16.02 -12.94 -1.24
N GLN A 65 15.63 -12.57 -2.47
CA GLN A 65 14.98 -11.28 -2.74
C GLN A 65 13.68 -11.10 -1.95
N ALA A 66 12.91 -12.16 -1.76
CA ALA A 66 11.66 -12.11 -0.99
C ALA A 66 11.92 -11.92 0.50
N ASP A 67 12.98 -12.53 1.03
CA ASP A 67 13.37 -12.41 2.44
C ASP A 67 13.93 -11.01 2.75
N ILE A 68 14.77 -10.46 1.86
CA ILE A 68 15.29 -9.08 2.00
C ILE A 68 14.16 -8.04 1.99
N LYS A 69 13.15 -8.21 1.14
CA LYS A 69 11.98 -7.30 1.10
C LYS A 69 11.07 -7.42 2.31
N ASP A 70 11.23 -8.47 3.11
CA ASP A 70 10.32 -8.75 4.22
C ASP A 70 10.68 -7.91 5.45
N VAL A 71 10.35 -6.64 5.37
CA VAL A 71 10.53 -5.64 6.43
C VAL A 71 9.24 -5.39 7.22
N GLY A 72 8.30 -6.34 7.16
CA GLY A 72 6.97 -6.20 7.70
C GLY A 72 5.96 -5.67 6.67
N GLY A 73 4.71 -5.56 7.11
CA GLY A 73 3.64 -5.09 6.23
C GLY A 73 2.34 -4.81 6.97
N PHE A 74 1.39 -4.24 6.25
CA PHE A 74 0.07 -3.96 6.78
C PHE A 74 -1.04 -4.40 5.81
N VAL A 75 -2.22 -4.64 6.38
CA VAL A 75 -3.50 -4.74 5.67
C VAL A 75 -4.34 -3.56 6.13
N GLY A 76 -4.90 -2.78 5.21
CA GLY A 76 -5.66 -1.54 5.50
C GLY A 76 -7.05 -1.82 6.08
N GLY A 77 -7.13 -2.60 7.14
CA GLY A 77 -8.34 -3.01 7.83
C GLY A 77 -8.07 -4.03 8.93
N TYR A 78 -9.13 -4.55 9.55
CA TYR A 78 -9.04 -5.54 10.62
C TYR A 78 -9.12 -6.97 10.11
N LEU A 79 -8.30 -7.82 10.69
CA LEU A 79 -8.30 -9.26 10.48
C LEU A 79 -8.91 -9.98 11.69
N LYS A 80 -9.78 -10.95 11.42
CA LYS A 80 -10.35 -11.83 12.44
C LYS A 80 -9.25 -12.73 12.99
N GLU A 81 -9.13 -12.78 14.32
CA GLU A 81 -8.12 -13.58 15.02
C GLU A 81 -6.67 -13.35 14.54
N GLY A 82 -6.38 -12.17 13.95
CA GLY A 82 -5.07 -11.86 13.39
C GLY A 82 -4.66 -12.73 12.18
N LYS A 83 -5.59 -13.36 11.49
CA LYS A 83 -5.29 -14.29 10.37
C LYS A 83 -5.39 -13.58 9.02
N ARG A 84 -4.26 -13.38 8.35
CA ARG A 84 -4.18 -12.79 7.02
C ARG A 84 -4.47 -13.83 5.93
N ARG A 85 -5.74 -14.06 5.65
CA ARG A 85 -6.20 -14.96 4.58
C ARG A 85 -7.62 -14.63 4.12
N ALA A 86 -8.02 -15.18 2.99
CA ALA A 86 -9.39 -15.05 2.49
C ALA A 86 -10.42 -15.47 3.57
N GLY A 87 -11.54 -14.76 3.64
CA GLY A 87 -12.60 -14.99 4.61
C GLY A 87 -12.30 -14.54 6.06
N GLN A 88 -11.11 -13.98 6.32
CA GLN A 88 -10.74 -13.49 7.66
C GLN A 88 -10.63 -11.96 7.75
N VAL A 89 -11.03 -11.23 6.72
CA VAL A 89 -11.10 -9.77 6.73
C VAL A 89 -12.41 -9.34 7.39
N MET A 90 -12.32 -8.61 8.49
CA MET A 90 -13.48 -8.08 9.20
C MET A 90 -14.02 -6.81 8.52
N ASN A 91 -13.11 -5.93 8.16
CA ASN A 91 -13.40 -4.69 7.42
C ASN A 91 -12.14 -4.17 6.73
N ARG A 92 -12.35 -3.22 5.81
CA ARG A 92 -11.28 -2.41 5.22
C ARG A 92 -11.63 -0.94 5.42
N SER A 93 -10.69 -0.16 5.95
CA SER A 93 -10.81 1.29 6.12
C SER A 93 -10.02 2.06 5.06
N MET A 94 -9.13 1.38 4.34
CA MET A 94 -8.31 1.92 3.28
C MET A 94 -8.28 0.97 2.09
N LEU A 95 -8.26 1.50 0.86
CA LEU A 95 -7.76 0.77 -0.29
C LEU A 95 -6.24 0.74 -0.24
N THR A 96 -5.66 -0.39 -0.62
CA THR A 96 -4.21 -0.58 -0.79
C THR A 96 -3.99 -1.28 -2.12
N LEU A 97 -3.54 -0.54 -3.13
CA LEU A 97 -3.45 -1.03 -4.50
C LEU A 97 -2.00 -0.99 -4.97
N ASP A 98 -1.47 -2.12 -5.41
CA ASP A 98 -0.13 -2.23 -5.98
C ASP A 98 -0.17 -1.85 -7.46
N ILE A 99 0.61 -0.84 -7.85
CA ILE A 99 0.80 -0.36 -9.22
C ILE A 99 2.16 -0.91 -9.69
N ASP A 100 2.14 -2.13 -10.20
CA ASP A 100 3.37 -2.86 -10.59
C ASP A 100 3.86 -2.47 -11.99
N TYR A 101 3.02 -1.84 -12.79
CA TYR A 101 3.29 -1.39 -14.15
C TYR A 101 3.04 0.10 -14.32
N ALA A 102 3.41 0.91 -13.31
CA ALA A 102 3.17 2.35 -13.29
C ALA A 102 3.80 3.07 -14.49
N ALA A 103 3.09 4.04 -15.05
CA ALA A 103 3.66 5.02 -15.96
C ALA A 103 4.63 5.96 -15.20
N GLN A 104 5.56 6.60 -15.92
CA GLN A 104 6.52 7.52 -15.28
C GLN A 104 5.84 8.77 -14.71
N ASP A 105 4.75 9.19 -15.32
CA ASP A 105 3.89 10.31 -14.92
C ASP A 105 2.68 9.91 -14.06
N MET A 106 2.75 8.75 -13.40
CA MET A 106 1.63 8.20 -12.60
C MET A 106 1.08 9.20 -11.57
N THR A 107 1.92 10.06 -11.00
CA THR A 107 1.50 11.10 -10.06
C THR A 107 0.56 12.11 -10.73
N ASP A 108 0.89 12.51 -11.96
CA ASP A 108 0.09 13.47 -12.73
C ASP A 108 -1.23 12.82 -13.17
N ILE A 109 -1.17 11.56 -13.62
CA ILE A 109 -2.37 10.76 -13.94
C ILE A 109 -3.32 10.71 -12.76
N LEU A 110 -2.83 10.33 -11.57
CA LEU A 110 -3.67 10.26 -10.37
C LEU A 110 -4.26 11.62 -9.98
N SER A 111 -3.49 12.70 -10.08
CA SER A 111 -3.96 14.06 -9.75
C SER A 111 -5.04 14.57 -10.70
N MET A 112 -5.09 14.09 -11.95
CA MET A 112 -6.16 14.42 -12.89
C MET A 112 -7.51 13.77 -12.56
N PHE A 113 -7.48 12.61 -11.91
CA PHE A 113 -8.70 11.84 -11.61
C PHE A 113 -9.20 12.00 -10.18
N TYR A 114 -8.32 12.43 -9.25
CA TYR A 114 -8.64 12.41 -7.82
C TYR A 114 -8.31 13.73 -7.14
N ASP A 115 -9.33 14.32 -6.53
CA ASP A 115 -9.26 15.48 -5.66
C ASP A 115 -9.38 15.12 -4.16
N PHE A 116 -9.34 13.82 -3.84
CA PHE A 116 -9.43 13.31 -2.48
C PHE A 116 -8.08 12.83 -1.94
N ALA A 117 -8.02 12.64 -0.62
CA ALA A 117 -6.79 12.21 0.05
C ALA A 117 -6.31 10.84 -0.43
N TYR A 118 -5.04 10.73 -0.78
CA TYR A 118 -4.34 9.48 -1.02
C TYR A 118 -2.86 9.60 -0.62
N CYS A 119 -2.19 8.47 -0.47
CA CYS A 119 -0.75 8.36 -0.33
C CYS A 119 -0.23 7.48 -1.45
N LEU A 120 0.82 7.93 -2.14
CA LEU A 120 1.52 7.17 -3.17
C LEU A 120 2.98 7.05 -2.77
N TYR A 121 3.51 5.83 -2.74
CA TYR A 121 4.93 5.61 -2.41
C TYR A 121 5.54 4.48 -3.22
N SER A 122 6.88 4.55 -3.38
CA SER A 122 7.64 3.54 -4.11
C SER A 122 7.80 2.25 -3.29
N THR A 123 7.67 1.11 -3.95
CA THR A 123 7.94 -0.21 -3.35
C THR A 123 9.40 -0.64 -3.60
N HIS A 124 9.88 -1.68 -2.91
CA HIS A 124 11.27 -2.12 -2.95
C HIS A 124 11.84 -2.34 -4.37
N LYS A 125 11.02 -2.79 -5.30
CA LYS A 125 11.44 -3.02 -6.70
C LYS A 125 11.29 -1.80 -7.62
N HIS A 126 10.94 -0.66 -7.07
CA HIS A 126 10.81 0.58 -7.86
C HIS A 126 12.12 0.93 -8.56
N ARG A 127 12.02 1.37 -9.82
CA ARG A 127 13.11 1.93 -10.62
C ARG A 127 12.56 3.11 -11.40
N GLU A 128 13.40 4.09 -11.70
CA GLU A 128 12.99 5.26 -12.46
C GLU A 128 12.38 4.88 -13.82
N ILE A 129 13.04 3.95 -14.53
CA ILE A 129 12.58 3.46 -15.85
C ILE A 129 11.45 2.42 -15.78
N SER A 130 11.17 1.88 -14.60
CA SER A 130 10.10 0.90 -14.37
C SER A 130 9.54 1.13 -12.96
N PRO A 131 8.70 2.17 -12.81
CA PRO A 131 8.18 2.52 -11.51
C PRO A 131 7.27 1.42 -10.94
N ARG A 132 7.42 1.16 -9.63
CA ARG A 132 6.55 0.29 -8.86
C ARG A 132 6.11 1.02 -7.63
N LEU A 133 4.82 1.24 -7.55
CA LEU A 133 4.22 2.13 -6.56
C LEU A 133 3.15 1.39 -5.77
N ARG A 134 2.79 1.95 -4.63
CA ARG A 134 1.60 1.54 -3.88
C ARG A 134 0.75 2.76 -3.61
N LEU A 135 -0.52 2.66 -4.01
CA LEU A 135 -1.54 3.64 -3.78
C LEU A 135 -2.36 3.25 -2.55
N VAL A 136 -2.47 4.15 -1.57
CA VAL A 136 -3.29 3.96 -0.37
C VAL A 136 -4.31 5.09 -0.31
N ILE A 137 -5.60 4.74 -0.23
CA ILE A 137 -6.72 5.70 -0.21
C ILE A 137 -7.55 5.45 1.06
N PRO A 138 -7.69 6.43 1.96
CA PRO A 138 -8.58 6.30 3.11
C PRO A 138 -10.04 6.31 2.63
N LEU A 139 -10.83 5.35 3.09
CA LEU A 139 -12.25 5.26 2.72
C LEU A 139 -13.09 6.09 3.70
N LYS A 140 -14.18 6.68 3.22
CA LYS A 140 -15.11 7.46 4.05
C LYS A 140 -15.70 6.66 5.21
N ARG A 141 -15.88 5.35 5.04
CA ARG A 141 -16.33 4.39 6.05
C ARG A 141 -15.60 3.07 5.89
N ASN A 142 -15.70 2.24 6.90
CA ASN A 142 -15.26 0.85 6.76
C ASN A 142 -16.17 0.12 5.76
N VAL A 143 -15.57 -0.73 4.93
CA VAL A 143 -16.25 -1.55 3.93
C VAL A 143 -15.97 -3.02 4.17
N ASN A 144 -16.85 -3.89 3.69
CA ASN A 144 -16.63 -5.34 3.72
C ASN A 144 -15.70 -5.80 2.58
N ALA A 145 -15.46 -7.11 2.50
CA ALA A 145 -14.56 -7.70 1.52
C ALA A 145 -15.02 -7.49 0.07
N ASP A 146 -16.30 -7.67 -0.20
CA ASP A 146 -16.88 -7.56 -1.55
C ASP A 146 -16.91 -6.09 -2.01
N GLU A 147 -17.27 -5.18 -1.12
CA GLU A 147 -17.21 -3.73 -1.37
C GLU A 147 -15.78 -3.29 -1.67
N TYR A 148 -14.78 -3.80 -0.93
CA TYR A 148 -13.37 -3.47 -1.16
C TYR A 148 -12.92 -3.87 -2.56
N GLU A 149 -13.23 -5.09 -2.98
CA GLU A 149 -12.89 -5.57 -4.32
C GLU A 149 -13.56 -4.73 -5.41
N ALA A 150 -14.86 -4.45 -5.27
CA ALA A 150 -15.61 -3.65 -6.23
C ALA A 150 -15.07 -2.21 -6.35
N ILE A 151 -14.77 -1.55 -5.20
CA ILE A 151 -14.23 -0.19 -5.19
C ILE A 151 -12.81 -0.19 -5.78
N GLY A 152 -11.96 -1.15 -5.40
CA GLY A 152 -10.60 -1.26 -5.92
C GLY A 152 -10.57 -1.44 -7.44
N ARG A 153 -11.43 -2.31 -7.98
CA ARG A 153 -11.58 -2.48 -9.43
C ARG A 153 -12.10 -1.21 -10.12
N LYS A 154 -13.05 -0.49 -9.48
CA LYS A 154 -13.56 0.76 -10.03
C LYS A 154 -12.51 1.87 -10.06
N VAL A 155 -11.68 1.97 -9.03
CA VAL A 155 -10.53 2.88 -9.01
C VAL A 155 -9.55 2.55 -10.14
N ALA A 156 -9.23 1.27 -10.30
CA ALA A 156 -8.32 0.83 -11.37
C ALA A 156 -8.92 1.04 -12.77
N ASP A 157 -10.22 0.83 -12.96
CA ASP A 157 -10.92 1.10 -14.22
C ASP A 157 -10.81 2.57 -14.65
N ILE A 158 -10.89 3.49 -13.69
CA ILE A 158 -10.75 4.94 -13.96
C ILE A 158 -9.31 5.34 -14.32
N VAL A 159 -8.32 4.77 -13.62
CA VAL A 159 -6.90 5.11 -13.80
C VAL A 159 -6.28 4.38 -15.00
N GLY A 160 -6.71 3.14 -15.22
CA GLY A 160 -6.18 2.19 -16.20
C GLY A 160 -5.82 0.86 -15.54
N MET A 161 -6.63 -0.17 -15.79
CA MET A 161 -6.50 -1.51 -15.18
C MET A 161 -5.11 -2.12 -15.35
N ASP A 162 -4.47 -1.87 -16.50
CA ASP A 162 -3.17 -2.48 -16.86
C ASP A 162 -2.00 -2.00 -15.99
N TYR A 163 -2.17 -0.93 -15.22
CA TYR A 163 -1.16 -0.45 -14.28
C TYR A 163 -1.09 -1.28 -13.00
N PHE A 164 -2.16 -1.99 -12.64
CA PHE A 164 -2.30 -2.63 -11.34
C PHE A 164 -1.97 -4.13 -11.36
N ASP A 165 -1.46 -4.64 -10.23
CA ASP A 165 -1.33 -6.09 -9.99
C ASP A 165 -2.73 -6.69 -9.80
N ASP A 166 -3.06 -7.75 -10.55
CA ASP A 166 -4.37 -8.43 -10.51
C ASP A 166 -4.75 -8.93 -9.12
N THR A 167 -3.77 -9.24 -8.29
CA THR A 167 -4.01 -9.74 -6.92
C THR A 167 -4.26 -8.63 -5.91
N THR A 168 -4.07 -7.37 -6.28
CA THR A 168 -4.23 -6.22 -5.37
C THR A 168 -5.65 -6.01 -4.88
N TYR A 169 -6.65 -6.54 -5.62
CA TYR A 169 -8.07 -6.43 -5.27
C TYR A 169 -8.50 -7.42 -4.18
N GLN A 170 -7.62 -8.35 -3.79
CA GLN A 170 -7.94 -9.32 -2.74
C GLN A 170 -7.96 -8.62 -1.37
N PRO A 171 -9.06 -8.70 -0.60
CA PRO A 171 -9.21 -7.91 0.63
C PRO A 171 -8.18 -8.20 1.73
N HIS A 172 -7.51 -9.34 1.68
CA HIS A 172 -6.49 -9.73 2.66
C HIS A 172 -5.04 -9.37 2.26
N ARG A 173 -4.91 -8.60 1.15
CA ARG A 173 -3.62 -8.10 0.64
C ARG A 173 -3.35 -6.70 1.14
#